data_a1618e7e1e733480a6bd0a24c53698a0
#
_entry.id   a1618e7e1e733480a6bd0a24c53698a0
#
_cell.length_a   1.000
_cell.length_b   1.000
_cell.length_c   1.000
_cell.angle_alpha   90.00
_cell.angle_beta   90.00
_cell.angle_gamma   90.00
#
_symmetry.space_group_name_H-M   'P 1'
#
loop_
_entity.id
_entity.type
_entity.pdbx_description
1 polymer ?
#
loop_
_entity_poly.entity_id
_entity_poly.type
_entity_poly.pdbx_seq_one_letter_code
_entity_poly.pdbx_strand_id
1 'polypeptide(L)'
;MPREKRPERGLLGIRKDLNLFANLRPAILYPELANASTLKPEVVAGLDILIVRELTGDIYFGQPRGVREENGERVGFNTMVYSESEIRRIGHVAFQAAQKRNRKLCSVDKMNVLECTQLWRDVMIEIAHDYPDVALSHMLVDNAAMQLVKAPK
;
A
#
# COMPACT_ATOMS: atom_id res chain seq x y z
N MET A 1 25.30 -11.48 -5.33
CA MET A 1 25.31 -10.30 -6.23
C MET A 1 25.61 -9.06 -5.39
N PRO A 2 26.57 -8.21 -5.77
CA PRO A 2 26.86 -6.97 -5.08
C PRO A 2 25.59 -6.08 -5.00
N ARG A 3 25.46 -5.31 -3.90
CA ARG A 3 24.26 -4.51 -3.63
C ARG A 3 23.97 -3.47 -4.73
N GLU A 4 25.03 -2.95 -5.37
CA GLU A 4 24.94 -1.97 -6.46
C GLU A 4 24.36 -2.55 -7.76
N LYS A 5 24.47 -3.87 -7.95
CA LYS A 5 24.02 -4.56 -9.18
C LYS A 5 22.64 -5.22 -9.04
N ARG A 6 21.93 -5.00 -7.94
CA ARG A 6 20.59 -5.56 -7.74
C ARG A 6 19.56 -4.86 -8.63
N PRO A 7 18.68 -5.61 -9.32
CA PRO A 7 17.66 -5.02 -10.20
C PRO A 7 16.74 -4.03 -9.52
N GLU A 8 16.45 -4.26 -8.23
CA GLU A 8 15.60 -3.39 -7.43
C GLU A 8 16.14 -1.96 -7.35
N ARG A 9 17.47 -1.78 -7.40
CA ARG A 9 18.09 -0.44 -7.36
C ARG A 9 17.75 0.39 -8.59
N GLY A 10 17.75 -0.22 -9.77
CA GLY A 10 17.33 0.43 -11.01
C GLY A 10 15.86 0.86 -10.95
N LEU A 11 14.99 -0.04 -10.48
CA LEU A 11 13.56 0.25 -10.33
C LEU A 11 13.31 1.38 -9.33
N LEU A 12 14.01 1.37 -8.17
CA LEU A 12 13.89 2.44 -7.17
C LEU A 12 14.43 3.78 -7.68
N GLY A 13 15.52 3.75 -8.49
CA GLY A 13 16.06 4.93 -9.17
C GLY A 13 15.02 5.57 -10.09
N ILE A 14 14.43 4.80 -11.01
CA ILE A 14 13.39 5.28 -11.93
C ILE A 14 12.20 5.90 -11.17
N ARG A 15 11.73 5.25 -10.12
CA ARG A 15 10.63 5.77 -9.29
C ARG A 15 10.95 7.13 -8.70
N LYS A 16 12.16 7.30 -8.19
CA LYS A 16 12.62 8.56 -7.60
C LYS A 16 12.80 9.64 -8.66
N ASP A 17 13.51 9.35 -9.75
CA ASP A 17 13.89 10.32 -10.78
C ASP A 17 12.66 10.84 -11.54
N LEU A 18 11.68 9.99 -11.77
CA LEU A 18 10.42 10.35 -12.45
C LEU A 18 9.28 10.70 -11.48
N ASN A 19 9.55 10.72 -10.18
CA ASN A 19 8.53 10.97 -9.14
C ASN A 19 7.27 10.09 -9.29
N LEU A 20 7.48 8.80 -9.57
CA LEU A 20 6.39 7.84 -9.73
C LEU A 20 5.87 7.44 -8.34
N PHE A 21 4.83 8.10 -7.86
CA PHE A 21 4.33 7.92 -6.51
C PHE A 21 3.17 6.93 -6.39
N ALA A 22 2.39 6.71 -7.45
CA ALA A 22 1.23 5.82 -7.43
C ALA A 22 1.49 4.55 -8.24
N ASN A 23 1.34 3.40 -7.61
CA ASN A 23 1.35 2.10 -8.29
C ASN A 23 -0.05 1.50 -8.26
N LEU A 24 -0.65 1.33 -9.43
CA LEU A 24 -1.97 0.74 -9.59
C LEU A 24 -1.81 -0.75 -9.94
N ARG A 25 -2.32 -1.62 -9.07
CA ARG A 25 -2.21 -3.07 -9.20
C ARG A 25 -3.60 -3.70 -9.26
N PRO A 26 -4.15 -3.95 -10.46
CA PRO A 26 -5.39 -4.69 -10.57
C PRO A 26 -5.16 -6.16 -10.22
N ALA A 27 -6.05 -6.73 -9.40
CA ALA A 27 -6.16 -8.14 -9.11
C ALA A 27 -7.55 -8.62 -9.56
N ILE A 28 -7.60 -9.15 -10.77
CA ILE A 28 -8.84 -9.59 -11.42
C ILE A 28 -8.72 -11.09 -11.67
N LEU A 29 -9.73 -11.83 -11.29
CA LEU A 29 -9.84 -13.24 -11.67
C LEU A 29 -10.65 -13.38 -12.95
N TYR A 30 -10.01 -13.88 -13.98
CA TYR A 30 -10.70 -14.29 -15.21
C TYR A 30 -11.39 -15.64 -14.99
N PRO A 31 -12.66 -15.81 -15.40
CA PRO A 31 -13.42 -17.05 -15.16
C PRO A 31 -12.68 -18.31 -15.63
N GLU A 32 -11.97 -18.23 -16.74
CA GLU A 32 -11.21 -19.33 -17.35
C GLU A 32 -10.04 -19.80 -16.46
N LEU A 33 -9.57 -18.92 -15.56
CA LEU A 33 -8.44 -19.17 -14.65
C LEU A 33 -8.88 -19.50 -13.22
N ALA A 34 -10.18 -19.61 -12.94
CA ALA A 34 -10.68 -19.85 -11.60
C ALA A 34 -10.09 -21.13 -10.95
N ASN A 35 -9.87 -22.17 -11.76
CA ASN A 35 -9.31 -23.44 -11.31
C ASN A 35 -7.78 -23.40 -11.11
N ALA A 36 -7.10 -22.33 -11.53
CA ALA A 36 -5.66 -22.15 -11.30
C ALA A 36 -5.36 -21.56 -9.90
N SER A 37 -6.38 -21.08 -9.20
CA SER A 37 -6.24 -20.58 -7.83
C SER A 37 -6.10 -21.72 -6.83
N THR A 38 -5.27 -21.51 -5.80
CA THR A 38 -5.21 -22.42 -4.63
C THR A 38 -6.35 -22.17 -3.64
N LEU A 39 -7.08 -21.07 -3.79
CA LEU A 39 -8.29 -20.78 -3.02
C LEU A 39 -9.50 -21.41 -3.70
N LYS A 40 -10.52 -21.67 -2.90
CA LYS A 40 -11.77 -22.26 -3.41
C LYS A 40 -12.40 -21.34 -4.45
N PRO A 41 -12.96 -21.87 -5.56
CA PRO A 41 -13.53 -21.08 -6.64
C PRO A 41 -14.60 -20.07 -6.16
N GLU A 42 -15.44 -20.44 -5.20
CA GLU A 42 -16.48 -19.58 -4.64
C GLU A 42 -15.92 -18.36 -3.89
N VAL A 43 -14.69 -18.46 -3.36
CA VAL A 43 -14.00 -17.34 -2.68
C VAL A 43 -13.50 -16.32 -3.68
N VAL A 44 -12.96 -16.79 -4.82
CA VAL A 44 -12.27 -15.92 -5.79
C VAL A 44 -13.13 -15.56 -7.01
N ALA A 45 -14.24 -16.25 -7.25
CA ALA A 45 -15.12 -15.97 -8.40
C ALA A 45 -15.59 -14.52 -8.38
N GLY A 46 -15.36 -13.81 -9.50
CA GLY A 46 -15.73 -12.40 -9.64
C GLY A 46 -14.84 -11.43 -8.84
N LEU A 47 -13.65 -11.86 -8.44
CA LEU A 47 -12.68 -10.98 -7.80
C LEU A 47 -12.27 -9.86 -8.74
N ASP A 48 -12.42 -8.62 -8.30
CA ASP A 48 -11.96 -7.41 -8.99
C ASP A 48 -11.54 -6.37 -7.94
N ILE A 49 -10.27 -6.39 -7.58
CA ILE A 49 -9.67 -5.47 -6.62
C ILE A 49 -8.63 -4.62 -7.33
N LEU A 50 -8.67 -3.29 -7.11
CA LEU A 50 -7.59 -2.39 -7.48
C LEU A 50 -6.82 -1.99 -6.22
N ILE A 51 -5.56 -2.42 -6.13
CA ILE A 51 -4.66 -2.01 -5.06
C ILE A 51 -3.93 -0.75 -5.49
N VAL A 52 -4.13 0.34 -4.76
CA VAL A 52 -3.42 1.61 -4.95
C VAL A 52 -2.31 1.69 -3.91
N ARG A 53 -1.05 1.71 -4.36
CA ARG A 53 0.12 1.73 -3.48
C ARG A 53 0.92 3.01 -3.66
N GLU A 54 1.21 3.68 -2.55
CA GLU A 54 2.21 4.76 -2.51
C GLU A 54 3.62 4.17 -2.63
N LEU A 55 4.52 4.83 -3.40
CA LEU A 55 5.83 4.30 -3.75
C LEU A 55 7.02 5.14 -3.29
N THR A 56 6.84 6.39 -2.89
CA THR A 56 7.94 7.35 -2.71
C THR A 56 8.24 7.68 -1.25
N GLY A 57 7.30 7.43 -0.35
CA GLY A 57 7.51 7.45 1.08
C GLY A 57 7.98 6.09 1.61
N ASP A 58 7.64 5.80 2.86
CA ASP A 58 7.82 4.51 3.48
C ASP A 58 9.27 4.21 3.91
N ILE A 59 9.44 3.01 4.43
CA ILE A 59 10.67 2.40 4.92
C ILE A 59 11.75 2.25 3.82
N TYR A 60 11.37 2.31 2.52
CA TYR A 60 12.30 2.15 1.41
C TYR A 60 13.22 3.35 1.22
N PHE A 61 12.77 4.56 1.57
CA PHE A 61 13.52 5.80 1.35
C PHE A 61 13.80 6.57 2.63
N GLY A 62 13.13 6.26 3.74
CA GLY A 62 13.29 6.93 5.02
C GLY A 62 14.71 6.91 5.55
N GLN A 63 15.12 8.00 6.18
CA GLN A 63 16.41 8.17 6.82
C GLN A 63 16.21 8.53 8.31
N PRO A 64 17.15 8.14 9.18
CA PRO A 64 18.36 7.34 8.96
C PRO A 64 18.06 5.85 8.72
N ARG A 65 18.98 5.17 8.03
CA ARG A 65 18.90 3.73 7.79
C ARG A 65 20.28 3.12 7.64
N GLY A 66 20.44 1.88 8.04
CA GLY A 66 21.73 1.22 7.90
C GLY A 66 21.95 0.07 8.88
N VAL A 67 23.23 -0.22 9.08
CA VAL A 67 23.71 -1.14 10.11
C VAL A 67 24.77 -0.40 10.89
N ARG A 68 24.67 -0.37 12.21
CA ARG A 68 25.64 0.20 13.13
C ARG A 68 26.05 -0.83 14.17
N GLU A 69 27.15 -0.59 14.85
CA GLU A 69 27.57 -1.37 15.99
C GLU A 69 27.11 -0.69 17.28
N GLU A 70 26.48 -1.45 18.16
CA GLU A 70 26.04 -1.03 19.48
C GLU A 70 26.34 -2.13 20.49
N ASN A 71 27.02 -1.79 21.58
CA ASN A 71 27.36 -2.71 22.67
C ASN A 71 28.01 -4.03 22.19
N GLY A 72 28.83 -3.96 21.13
CA GLY A 72 29.55 -5.10 20.57
C GLY A 72 28.72 -5.98 19.62
N GLU A 73 27.50 -5.57 19.26
CA GLU A 73 26.70 -6.27 18.27
C GLU A 73 26.23 -5.37 17.12
N ARG A 74 25.93 -5.99 15.99
CA ARG A 74 25.43 -5.27 14.80
C ARG A 74 23.93 -5.07 14.88
N VAL A 75 23.48 -3.82 14.81
CA VAL A 75 22.08 -3.43 14.81
C VAL A 75 21.68 -2.89 13.44
N GLY A 76 20.73 -3.55 12.77
CA GLY A 76 20.13 -3.07 11.52
C GLY A 76 18.89 -2.25 11.78
N PHE A 77 18.73 -1.10 11.10
CA PHE A 77 17.59 -0.23 11.27
C PHE A 77 17.14 0.44 9.96
N ASN A 78 15.86 0.73 9.89
CA ASN A 78 15.24 1.52 8.85
C ASN A 78 14.22 2.48 9.47
N THR A 79 14.06 3.66 8.89
CA THR A 79 13.06 4.64 9.31
C THR A 79 11.89 4.63 8.34
N MET A 80 10.67 4.52 8.85
CA MET A 80 9.44 4.66 8.08
C MET A 80 8.94 6.09 8.19
N VAL A 81 8.75 6.77 7.06
CA VAL A 81 8.32 8.17 7.01
C VAL A 81 7.28 8.36 5.92
N TYR A 82 6.20 9.05 6.25
CA TYR A 82 5.24 9.61 5.32
C TYR A 82 4.99 11.07 5.66
N SER A 83 5.06 11.94 4.67
CA SER A 83 4.57 13.32 4.79
C SER A 83 3.09 13.39 4.48
N GLU A 84 2.42 14.41 5.02
CA GLU A 84 1.01 14.67 4.72
C GLU A 84 0.76 14.85 3.22
N SER A 85 1.66 15.54 2.50
CA SER A 85 1.54 15.75 1.06
C SER A 85 1.64 14.45 0.25
N GLU A 86 2.46 13.50 0.68
CA GLU A 86 2.56 12.17 0.07
C GLU A 86 1.27 11.38 0.27
N ILE A 87 0.70 11.43 1.47
CA ILE A 87 -0.56 10.76 1.78
C ILE A 87 -1.72 11.41 0.98
N ARG A 88 -1.78 12.74 0.94
CA ARG A 88 -2.85 13.47 0.21
C ARG A 88 -2.85 13.11 -1.27
N ARG A 89 -1.70 13.15 -1.94
CA ARG A 89 -1.64 12.86 -3.38
C ARG A 89 -2.08 11.42 -3.72
N ILE A 90 -1.67 10.42 -2.92
CA ILE A 90 -2.10 9.03 -3.17
C ILE A 90 -3.56 8.82 -2.77
N GLY A 91 -4.02 9.50 -1.72
CA GLY A 91 -5.42 9.49 -1.30
C GLY A 91 -6.34 9.96 -2.43
N HIS A 92 -6.07 11.11 -3.04
CA HIS A 92 -6.86 11.60 -4.17
C HIS A 92 -6.88 10.62 -5.35
N VAL A 93 -5.74 9.99 -5.68
CA VAL A 93 -5.69 8.94 -6.73
C VAL A 93 -6.61 7.78 -6.38
N ALA A 94 -6.60 7.33 -5.12
CA ALA A 94 -7.41 6.21 -4.67
C ALA A 94 -8.91 6.53 -4.68
N PHE A 95 -9.30 7.70 -4.19
CA PHE A 95 -10.70 8.16 -4.20
C PHE A 95 -11.23 8.34 -5.63
N GLN A 96 -10.47 8.96 -6.53
CA GLN A 96 -10.85 9.12 -7.94
C GLN A 96 -10.94 7.77 -8.66
N ALA A 97 -10.08 6.81 -8.34
CA ALA A 97 -10.19 5.46 -8.85
C ALA A 97 -11.46 4.75 -8.32
N ALA A 98 -11.80 4.93 -7.04
CA ALA A 98 -13.01 4.39 -6.44
C ALA A 98 -14.29 4.97 -7.07
N GLN A 99 -14.32 6.28 -7.38
CA GLN A 99 -15.45 6.92 -8.09
C GLN A 99 -15.74 6.28 -9.45
N LYS A 100 -14.69 5.84 -10.16
CA LYS A 100 -14.82 5.16 -11.47
C LYS A 100 -15.19 3.67 -11.35
N ARG A 101 -15.31 3.15 -10.14
CA ARG A 101 -15.65 1.77 -9.82
C ARG A 101 -16.92 1.71 -8.97
N ASN A 102 -16.95 0.91 -7.93
CA ASN A 102 -18.12 0.68 -7.07
C ASN A 102 -18.23 1.65 -5.88
N ARG A 103 -17.44 2.75 -5.88
CA ARG A 103 -17.44 3.80 -4.85
C ARG A 103 -17.14 3.29 -3.44
N LYS A 104 -16.33 2.27 -3.35
CA LYS A 104 -15.83 1.72 -2.07
C LYS A 104 -14.32 1.82 -2.04
N LEU A 105 -13.79 2.34 -0.94
CA LEU A 105 -12.36 2.46 -0.68
C LEU A 105 -12.05 1.90 0.71
N CYS A 106 -11.13 0.95 0.79
CA CYS A 106 -10.59 0.48 2.06
C CYS A 106 -9.16 0.98 2.22
N SER A 107 -8.93 1.85 3.20
CA SER A 107 -7.59 2.29 3.60
C SER A 107 -6.99 1.28 4.56
N VAL A 108 -5.82 0.75 4.21
CA VAL A 108 -5.12 -0.27 5.00
C VAL A 108 -3.89 0.34 5.66
N ASP A 109 -3.79 0.19 6.97
CA ASP A 109 -2.74 0.80 7.78
C ASP A 109 -2.33 -0.07 9.00
N LYS A 110 -1.44 0.45 9.82
CA LYS A 110 -1.05 -0.12 11.13
C LYS A 110 -1.11 0.96 12.23
N MET A 111 -2.15 1.77 12.22
CA MET A 111 -2.30 2.96 13.06
C MET A 111 -2.28 2.67 14.57
N ASN A 112 -2.60 1.45 14.97
CA ASN A 112 -2.60 1.05 16.37
C ASN A 112 -1.19 0.89 16.97
N VAL A 113 -0.14 0.98 16.16
CA VAL A 113 1.27 0.80 16.58
C VAL A 113 2.20 1.86 15.99
N LEU A 114 1.92 2.38 14.79
CA LEU A 114 2.84 3.22 14.02
C LEU A 114 2.26 4.63 13.82
N GLU A 115 2.94 5.64 14.35
CA GLU A 115 2.53 7.04 14.29
C GLU A 115 2.40 7.56 12.85
N CYS A 116 3.32 7.16 11.96
CA CYS A 116 3.24 7.54 10.55
C CYS A 116 1.98 7.00 9.85
N THR A 117 1.44 5.87 10.31
CA THR A 117 0.19 5.32 9.77
C THR A 117 -1.05 5.82 10.53
N GLN A 118 -0.89 6.35 11.74
CA GLN A 118 -1.93 7.17 12.37
C GLN A 118 -2.16 8.44 11.54
N LEU A 119 -1.09 9.17 11.20
CA LEU A 119 -1.17 10.32 10.29
C LEU A 119 -1.83 9.94 8.96
N TRP A 120 -1.47 8.78 8.40
CA TRP A 120 -2.09 8.26 7.18
C TRP A 120 -3.61 8.17 7.32
N ARG A 121 -4.10 7.57 8.40
CA ARG A 121 -5.54 7.43 8.64
C ARG A 121 -6.24 8.77 8.78
N ASP A 122 -5.67 9.69 9.54
CA ASP A 122 -6.23 11.00 9.78
C ASP A 122 -6.38 11.79 8.47
N VAL A 123 -5.33 11.82 7.66
CA VAL A 123 -5.35 12.49 6.34
C VAL A 123 -6.34 11.82 5.37
N MET A 124 -6.46 10.49 5.37
CA MET A 124 -7.46 9.79 4.54
C MET A 124 -8.90 10.14 4.94
N ILE A 125 -9.17 10.33 6.24
CA ILE A 125 -10.48 10.79 6.74
C ILE A 125 -10.75 12.22 6.29
N GLU A 126 -9.76 13.10 6.36
CA GLU A 126 -9.90 14.48 5.87
C GLU A 126 -10.24 14.52 4.38
N ILE A 127 -9.51 13.77 3.54
CA ILE A 127 -9.74 13.71 2.09
C ILE A 127 -11.15 13.17 1.78
N ALA A 128 -11.68 12.25 2.59
CA ALA A 128 -13.01 11.69 2.37
C ALA A 128 -14.12 12.74 2.33
N HIS A 129 -13.95 13.89 2.96
CA HIS A 129 -14.90 15.00 2.90
C HIS A 129 -15.04 15.57 1.48
N ASP A 130 -13.99 15.47 0.65
CA ASP A 130 -14.01 15.92 -0.75
C ASP A 130 -14.71 14.89 -1.67
N TYR A 131 -14.97 13.68 -1.18
CA TYR A 131 -15.54 12.56 -1.94
C TYR A 131 -16.74 11.93 -1.21
N PRO A 132 -17.82 12.68 -0.96
CA PRO A 132 -18.95 12.20 -0.16
C PRO A 132 -19.71 11.02 -0.82
N ASP A 133 -19.46 10.77 -2.09
CA ASP A 133 -20.03 9.66 -2.85
C ASP A 133 -19.21 8.36 -2.75
N VAL A 134 -18.06 8.37 -2.07
CA VAL A 134 -17.20 7.20 -1.86
C VAL A 134 -17.26 6.74 -0.41
N ALA A 135 -17.66 5.50 -0.19
CA ALA A 135 -17.65 4.88 1.13
C ALA A 135 -16.22 4.51 1.55
N LEU A 136 -15.64 5.28 2.47
CA LEU A 136 -14.34 4.99 3.07
C LEU A 136 -14.51 4.02 4.24
N SER A 137 -13.69 2.99 4.26
CA SER A 137 -13.49 2.09 5.40
C SER A 137 -12.01 1.97 5.74
N HIS A 138 -11.70 1.49 6.94
CA HIS A 138 -10.33 1.29 7.39
C HIS A 138 -10.13 -0.15 7.88
N MET A 139 -8.95 -0.69 7.63
CA MET A 139 -8.58 -2.02 8.09
C MET A 139 -7.11 -2.04 8.52
N LEU A 140 -6.82 -2.68 9.63
CA LEU A 140 -5.43 -2.96 10.02
C LEU A 140 -4.84 -3.99 9.05
N VAL A 141 -3.57 -3.81 8.69
CA VAL A 141 -2.90 -4.61 7.66
C VAL A 141 -2.92 -6.12 7.95
N ASP A 142 -2.86 -6.51 9.22
CA ASP A 142 -2.92 -7.93 9.61
C ASP A 142 -4.27 -8.53 9.27
N ASN A 143 -5.35 -7.81 9.59
CA ASN A 143 -6.71 -8.22 9.25
C ASN A 143 -6.94 -8.19 7.74
N ALA A 144 -6.41 -7.18 7.05
CA ALA A 144 -6.50 -7.08 5.58
C ALA A 144 -5.88 -8.31 4.91
N ALA A 145 -4.71 -8.76 5.38
CA ALA A 145 -4.06 -9.96 4.87
C ALA A 145 -4.94 -11.21 5.06
N MET A 146 -5.61 -11.35 6.20
CA MET A 146 -6.54 -12.46 6.46
C MET A 146 -7.80 -12.37 5.59
N GLN A 147 -8.39 -11.17 5.44
CA GLN A 147 -9.62 -10.98 4.66
C GLN A 147 -9.38 -11.21 3.17
N LEU A 148 -8.21 -10.81 2.62
CA LEU A 148 -7.85 -11.08 1.23
C LEU A 148 -7.80 -12.57 0.88
N VAL A 149 -7.57 -13.44 1.86
CA VAL A 149 -7.61 -14.91 1.69
C VAL A 149 -9.00 -15.47 1.98
N LYS A 150 -9.67 -14.97 3.02
CA LYS A 150 -10.93 -15.52 3.53
C LYS A 150 -12.15 -15.03 2.77
N ALA A 151 -12.23 -13.74 2.51
CA ALA A 151 -13.37 -13.05 1.90
C ALA A 151 -12.91 -11.78 1.19
N PRO A 152 -12.23 -11.89 0.03
CA PRO A 152 -11.60 -10.74 -0.66
C PRO A 152 -12.61 -9.79 -1.34
N LYS A 153 -13.90 -10.13 -1.31
CA LYS A 153 -15.00 -9.37 -1.97
C LYS A 153 -15.80 -8.55 -0.97
#